data_02272b9f05e2d59a82e06e71e9253a7d
#
_entry.id   02272b9f05e2d59a82e06e71e9253a7d
#
_cell.length_a   1.000
_cell.length_b   1.000
_cell.length_c   1.000
_cell.angle_alpha   90.00
_cell.angle_beta   90.00
_cell.angle_gamma   90.00
#
_symmetry.space_group_name_H-M   'P 1'
#
loop_
_entity.id
_entity.type
_entity.pdbx_description
1 polymer ?
#
loop_
_entity_poly.entity_id
_entity_poly.type
_entity_poly.pdbx_seq_one_letter_code
_entity_poly.pdbx_strand_id
1 'polypeptide(L)'
;MPTPEQLQYHPGLFDTNEQLALFGALQEEIPWTQTHITLFGKTHPTPRLTAWHGDPHCIYKYSSVVNQPLPWTPSLLTIKNRIESLTPGATFNCVLLNFYRDGSDKMGWHSDDEKELGPNPSIASVSFGATRRFDFKHKTEANNKFSIHLESGSLLLMQGDMQHHWLHQIPAQKRISEPRINLTFRNIPQYK
;
A
#
# COMPACT_ATOMS: atom_id res chain seq x y z
N MET A 1 -16.03 0.04 14.49
CA MET A 1 -15.79 0.58 13.12
C MET A 1 -14.92 1.82 13.26
N PRO A 2 -13.95 2.06 12.36
CA PRO A 2 -13.21 3.32 12.31
C PRO A 2 -14.16 4.49 12.06
N THR A 3 -13.76 5.70 12.49
CA THR A 3 -14.53 6.90 12.17
C THR A 3 -14.30 7.32 10.72
N PRO A 4 -15.18 8.16 10.13
CA PRO A 4 -14.96 8.69 8.78
C PRO A 4 -13.64 9.46 8.61
N GLU A 5 -13.12 10.06 9.69
CA GLU A 5 -11.84 10.75 9.67
C GLU A 5 -10.65 9.77 9.66
N GLN A 6 -10.82 8.57 10.23
CA GLN A 6 -9.79 7.54 10.28
C GLN A 6 -9.69 6.73 9.01
N LEU A 7 -10.82 6.53 8.30
CA LEU A 7 -10.89 5.69 7.11
C LEU A 7 -11.76 6.35 6.04
N GLN A 8 -11.13 6.76 4.93
CA GLN A 8 -11.82 7.37 3.80
C GLN A 8 -11.55 6.57 2.53
N TYR A 9 -12.61 6.26 1.79
CA TYR A 9 -12.50 5.56 0.51
C TYR A 9 -13.04 6.44 -0.62
N HIS A 10 -12.20 6.69 -1.62
CA HIS A 10 -12.49 7.50 -2.80
C HIS A 10 -12.43 6.60 -4.04
N PRO A 11 -13.56 6.04 -4.50
CA PRO A 11 -13.61 5.32 -5.78
C PRO A 11 -13.44 6.30 -6.93
N GLY A 12 -12.77 5.87 -8.01
CA GLY A 12 -12.68 6.64 -9.25
C GLY A 12 -11.87 7.94 -9.14
N LEU A 13 -10.81 7.96 -8.30
CA LEU A 13 -9.86 9.07 -8.26
C LEU A 13 -9.18 9.32 -9.61
N PHE A 14 -8.97 8.26 -10.37
CA PHE A 14 -8.45 8.26 -11.74
C PHE A 14 -9.53 7.75 -12.68
N ASP A 15 -9.71 8.41 -13.83
CA ASP A 15 -10.62 7.94 -14.87
C ASP A 15 -10.08 6.68 -15.58
N THR A 16 -10.90 6.05 -16.41
CA THR A 16 -10.54 4.78 -17.09
C THR A 16 -9.30 4.90 -17.96
N ASN A 17 -9.10 6.03 -18.65
CA ASN A 17 -7.94 6.23 -19.51
C ASN A 17 -6.66 6.43 -18.66
N GLU A 18 -6.75 7.23 -17.60
CA GLU A 18 -5.68 7.42 -16.63
C GLU A 18 -5.28 6.08 -15.98
N GLN A 19 -6.27 5.26 -15.59
CA GLN A 19 -6.02 3.95 -14.99
C GLN A 19 -5.22 3.03 -15.90
N LEU A 20 -5.62 2.93 -17.17
CA LEU A 20 -4.93 2.09 -18.17
C LEU A 20 -3.51 2.58 -18.43
N ALA A 21 -3.35 3.89 -18.64
CA ALA A 21 -2.04 4.50 -18.87
C ALA A 21 -1.09 4.32 -17.68
N LEU A 22 -1.56 4.61 -16.46
CA LEU A 22 -0.75 4.49 -15.23
C LEU A 22 -0.43 3.02 -14.93
N PHE A 23 -1.37 2.10 -15.11
CA PHE A 23 -1.11 0.67 -14.90
C PHE A 23 -0.02 0.15 -15.83
N GLY A 24 -0.09 0.48 -17.15
CA GLY A 24 0.94 0.11 -18.12
C GLY A 24 2.29 0.73 -17.81
N ALA A 25 2.33 2.03 -17.51
CA ALA A 25 3.57 2.72 -17.16
C ALA A 25 4.22 2.14 -15.89
N LEU A 26 3.44 1.84 -14.84
CA LEU A 26 3.95 1.21 -13.62
C LEU A 26 4.48 -0.20 -13.86
N GLN A 27 3.92 -0.96 -14.81
CA GLN A 27 4.48 -2.26 -15.17
C GLN A 27 5.86 -2.16 -15.82
N GLU A 28 6.09 -1.13 -16.62
CA GLU A 28 7.34 -0.91 -17.36
C GLU A 28 8.41 -0.16 -16.56
N GLU A 29 8.01 0.91 -15.83
CA GLU A 29 8.93 1.78 -15.10
C GLU A 29 9.50 1.15 -13.82
N ILE A 30 8.74 0.27 -13.16
CA ILE A 30 9.08 -0.22 -11.83
C ILE A 30 9.92 -1.51 -11.92
N PRO A 31 11.11 -1.54 -11.29
CA PRO A 31 11.94 -2.74 -11.24
C PRO A 31 11.39 -3.74 -10.21
N TRP A 32 10.34 -4.44 -10.58
CA TRP A 32 9.64 -5.39 -9.73
C TRP A 32 10.54 -6.54 -9.28
N THR A 33 10.63 -6.77 -7.97
CA THR A 33 11.42 -7.85 -7.39
C THR A 33 10.59 -8.75 -6.49
N GLN A 34 10.89 -10.05 -6.50
CA GLN A 34 10.30 -10.99 -5.54
C GLN A 34 11.17 -11.05 -4.29
N THR A 35 10.71 -10.47 -3.20
CA THR A 35 11.38 -10.54 -1.92
C THR A 35 11.15 -11.91 -1.24
N HIS A 36 11.97 -12.22 -0.24
CA HIS A 36 11.86 -13.44 0.54
C HIS A 36 11.69 -13.10 2.01
N ILE A 37 10.91 -13.91 2.72
CA ILE A 37 10.73 -13.82 4.17
C ILE A 37 11.14 -15.13 4.82
N THR A 38 11.75 -15.04 6.01
CA THR A 38 12.09 -16.23 6.79
C THR A 38 11.04 -16.42 7.88
N LEU A 39 10.34 -17.56 7.81
CA LEU A 39 9.33 -17.97 8.78
C LEU A 39 9.74 -19.31 9.36
N PHE A 40 9.84 -19.41 10.68
CA PHE A 40 10.23 -20.65 11.39
C PHE A 40 11.51 -21.30 10.82
N GLY A 41 12.52 -20.46 10.51
CA GLY A 41 13.81 -20.93 9.98
C GLY A 41 13.81 -21.32 8.50
N LYS A 42 12.69 -21.21 7.79
CA LYS A 42 12.58 -21.49 6.36
C LYS A 42 12.34 -20.20 5.57
N THR A 43 13.08 -20.04 4.48
CA THR A 43 12.95 -18.90 3.58
C THR A 43 11.90 -19.20 2.50
N HIS A 44 10.93 -18.30 2.38
CA HIS A 44 9.83 -18.41 1.41
C HIS A 44 9.77 -17.14 0.55
N PRO A 45 9.50 -17.25 -0.76
CA PRO A 45 9.20 -16.07 -1.57
C PRO A 45 7.91 -15.43 -1.11
N THR A 46 7.87 -14.10 -1.05
CA THR A 46 6.62 -13.38 -0.79
C THR A 46 5.64 -13.63 -1.93
N PRO A 47 4.34 -13.86 -1.65
CA PRO A 47 3.34 -14.08 -2.69
C PRO A 47 2.90 -12.73 -3.30
N ARG A 48 3.83 -12.02 -3.92
CA ARG A 48 3.72 -10.78 -4.70
C ARG A 48 5.11 -10.29 -5.08
N LEU A 49 5.18 -9.39 -6.06
CA LEU A 49 6.39 -8.61 -6.32
C LEU A 49 6.30 -7.26 -5.60
N THR A 50 7.46 -6.66 -5.29
CA THR A 50 7.52 -5.38 -4.59
C THR A 50 8.58 -4.46 -5.18
N ALA A 51 8.42 -3.16 -4.93
CA ALA A 51 9.45 -2.15 -5.12
C ALA A 51 9.29 -1.06 -4.07
N TRP A 52 10.39 -0.37 -3.72
CA TRP A 52 10.41 0.72 -2.74
C TRP A 52 11.00 1.97 -3.40
N HIS A 53 10.22 3.05 -3.46
CA HIS A 53 10.61 4.34 -4.03
C HIS A 53 10.40 5.47 -3.02
N GLY A 54 11.16 6.55 -3.16
CA GLY A 54 11.00 7.71 -2.29
C GLY A 54 12.19 8.65 -2.28
N ASP A 55 12.16 9.58 -1.33
CA ASP A 55 13.25 10.50 -1.09
C ASP A 55 14.46 9.75 -0.51
N PRO A 56 15.70 10.19 -0.76
CA PRO A 56 16.91 9.45 -0.41
C PRO A 56 17.05 9.07 1.08
N HIS A 57 16.42 9.84 1.97
CA HIS A 57 16.44 9.56 3.41
C HIS A 57 15.45 8.51 3.88
N CYS A 58 14.51 8.09 3.02
CA CYS A 58 13.49 7.10 3.35
C CYS A 58 14.05 5.67 3.35
N ILE A 59 15.07 5.44 4.17
CA ILE A 59 15.68 4.13 4.36
C ILE A 59 14.76 3.28 5.21
N TYR A 60 14.31 2.15 4.68
CA TYR A 60 13.37 1.26 5.34
C TYR A 60 14.00 -0.07 5.70
N LYS A 61 13.89 -0.48 6.97
CA LYS A 61 14.35 -1.78 7.43
C LYS A 61 13.20 -2.77 7.50
N TYR A 62 13.26 -3.81 6.68
CA TYR A 62 12.30 -4.92 6.73
C TYR A 62 13.03 -6.25 6.87
N SER A 63 12.67 -7.07 7.87
CA SER A 63 13.29 -8.38 8.13
C SER A 63 14.84 -8.36 8.13
N SER A 64 15.45 -7.37 8.77
CA SER A 64 16.91 -7.16 8.83
C SER A 64 17.57 -6.73 7.51
N VAL A 65 16.81 -6.51 6.44
CA VAL A 65 17.31 -5.96 5.17
C VAL A 65 17.09 -4.46 5.16
N VAL A 66 18.15 -3.71 4.87
CA VAL A 66 18.09 -2.26 4.68
C VAL A 66 17.74 -2.01 3.21
N ASN A 67 16.58 -1.45 2.97
CA ASN A 67 16.12 -1.08 1.64
C ASN A 67 16.38 0.41 1.41
N GLN A 68 17.25 0.73 0.46
CA GLN A 68 17.42 2.08 -0.06
C GLN A 68 16.27 2.38 -1.02
N PRO A 69 15.62 3.56 -0.94
CA PRO A 69 14.58 3.90 -1.88
C PRO A 69 15.16 4.13 -3.28
N LEU A 70 14.46 3.65 -4.29
CA LEU A 70 14.71 4.03 -5.67
C LEU A 70 14.16 5.46 -5.91
N PRO A 71 14.69 6.19 -6.89
CA PRO A 71 14.17 7.51 -7.25
C PRO A 71 12.70 7.46 -7.67
N TRP A 72 12.00 8.57 -7.49
CA TRP A 72 10.66 8.76 -8.02
C TRP A 72 10.63 8.65 -9.53
N THR A 73 9.66 7.91 -10.08
CA THR A 73 9.39 7.89 -11.52
C THR A 73 8.32 8.94 -11.88
N PRO A 74 8.17 9.31 -13.17
CA PRO A 74 7.13 10.24 -13.60
C PRO A 74 5.72 9.81 -13.20
N SER A 75 5.40 8.52 -13.35
CA SER A 75 4.08 7.98 -12.97
C SER A 75 3.85 8.06 -11.46
N LEU A 76 4.87 7.77 -10.64
CA LEU A 76 4.77 7.87 -9.18
C LEU A 76 4.55 9.32 -8.72
N LEU A 77 5.24 10.29 -9.33
CA LEU A 77 5.05 11.72 -9.04
C LEU A 77 3.66 12.19 -9.44
N THR A 78 3.14 11.75 -10.58
CA THR A 78 1.78 12.07 -11.03
C THR A 78 0.74 11.60 -10.01
N ILE A 79 0.85 10.34 -9.56
CA ILE A 79 -0.05 9.76 -8.56
C ILE A 79 0.09 10.48 -7.22
N LYS A 80 1.32 10.69 -6.75
CA LYS A 80 1.63 11.41 -5.50
C LYS A 80 0.97 12.79 -5.47
N ASN A 81 1.17 13.60 -6.51
CA ASN A 81 0.61 14.95 -6.59
C ASN A 81 -0.94 14.94 -6.56
N ARG A 82 -1.55 13.94 -7.22
CA ARG A 82 -3.02 13.79 -7.22
C ARG A 82 -3.55 13.48 -5.81
N ILE A 83 -2.93 12.56 -5.07
CA ILE A 83 -3.38 12.24 -3.70
C ILE A 83 -3.11 13.39 -2.73
N GLU A 84 -1.98 14.09 -2.81
CA GLU A 84 -1.67 15.24 -1.95
C GLU A 84 -2.65 16.41 -2.16
N SER A 85 -3.17 16.59 -3.37
CA SER A 85 -4.19 17.60 -3.64
C SER A 85 -5.53 17.32 -2.95
N LEU A 86 -5.82 16.05 -2.61
CA LEU A 86 -7.04 15.62 -1.93
C LEU A 86 -6.88 15.44 -0.42
N THR A 87 -5.65 15.48 0.07
CA THR A 87 -5.33 15.27 1.48
C THR A 87 -4.61 16.50 2.06
N PRO A 88 -5.31 17.62 2.24
CA PRO A 88 -4.69 18.85 2.75
C PRO A 88 -3.94 18.61 4.07
N GLY A 89 -2.66 18.98 4.10
CA GLY A 89 -1.78 18.80 5.26
C GLY A 89 -1.08 17.44 5.34
N ALA A 90 -1.41 16.46 4.50
CA ALA A 90 -0.63 15.24 4.37
C ALA A 90 0.41 15.39 3.23
N THR A 91 1.64 14.97 3.51
CA THR A 91 2.72 14.86 2.53
C THR A 91 3.27 13.44 2.54
N PHE A 92 3.69 12.98 1.38
CA PHE A 92 4.23 11.62 1.23
C PHE A 92 5.62 11.69 0.62
N ASN A 93 6.58 11.04 1.26
CA ASN A 93 7.98 11.04 0.81
C ASN A 93 8.50 9.65 0.44
N CYS A 94 7.67 8.63 0.54
CA CYS A 94 7.99 7.27 0.12
C CYS A 94 6.74 6.49 -0.28
N VAL A 95 6.95 5.41 -1.05
CA VAL A 95 5.90 4.52 -1.51
C VAL A 95 6.39 3.08 -1.59
N LEU A 96 5.64 2.17 -0.97
CA LEU A 96 5.78 0.73 -1.16
C LEU A 96 4.80 0.29 -2.25
N LEU A 97 5.36 -0.30 -3.30
CA LEU A 97 4.58 -0.86 -4.38
C LEU A 97 4.46 -2.39 -4.20
N ASN A 98 3.26 -2.90 -4.43
CA ASN A 98 2.96 -4.33 -4.42
C ASN A 98 2.29 -4.70 -5.75
N PHE A 99 2.87 -5.65 -6.47
CA PHE A 99 2.29 -6.22 -7.68
C PHE A 99 1.79 -7.62 -7.38
N TYR A 100 0.49 -7.77 -7.37
CA TYR A 100 -0.23 -9.04 -7.26
C TYR A 100 -0.49 -9.53 -8.68
N ARG A 101 0.16 -10.64 -9.06
CA ARG A 101 0.12 -11.18 -10.43
C ARG A 101 -1.26 -11.73 -10.81
N ASP A 102 -1.92 -12.27 -9.79
CA ASP A 102 -3.28 -12.79 -9.85
C ASP A 102 -3.91 -12.88 -8.45
N GLY A 103 -5.05 -13.55 -8.33
CA GLY A 103 -5.76 -13.71 -7.06
C GLY A 103 -5.12 -14.69 -6.07
N SER A 104 -4.09 -15.44 -6.45
CA SER A 104 -3.33 -16.31 -5.51
C SER A 104 -2.33 -15.50 -4.69
N ASP A 105 -1.82 -14.39 -5.25
CA ASP A 105 -0.97 -13.45 -4.54
C ASP A 105 -1.77 -12.72 -3.44
N LYS A 106 -1.12 -12.48 -2.31
CA LYS A 106 -1.77 -11.99 -1.09
C LYS A 106 -0.82 -11.20 -0.20
N MET A 107 -1.40 -10.47 0.75
CA MET A 107 -0.72 -9.89 1.90
C MET A 107 -1.47 -10.31 3.16
N GLY A 108 -0.77 -10.92 4.11
CA GLY A 108 -1.36 -11.36 5.39
C GLY A 108 -1.74 -10.21 6.31
N TRP A 109 -2.30 -10.55 7.47
CA TRP A 109 -2.68 -9.56 8.49
C TRP A 109 -1.48 -8.79 9.02
N HIS A 110 -1.54 -7.46 8.92
CA HIS A 110 -0.52 -6.51 9.39
C HIS A 110 -1.17 -5.15 9.69
N SER A 111 -0.41 -4.26 10.27
CA SER A 111 -0.65 -2.83 10.34
C SER A 111 0.61 -2.08 9.91
N ASP A 112 0.46 -0.86 9.40
CA ASP A 112 1.57 0.03 9.05
C ASP A 112 1.90 0.91 10.28
N ASP A 113 2.46 0.28 11.34
CA ASP A 113 2.76 0.89 12.64
C ASP A 113 4.26 0.87 12.99
N GLU A 114 5.11 0.84 11.96
CA GLU A 114 6.56 0.92 12.13
C GLU A 114 6.97 2.26 12.76
N LYS A 115 7.96 2.22 13.66
CA LYS A 115 8.45 3.40 14.39
C LYS A 115 8.90 4.54 13.49
N GLU A 116 9.42 4.19 12.33
CA GLU A 116 9.91 5.12 11.31
C GLU A 116 8.80 6.01 10.74
N LEU A 117 7.55 5.57 10.81
CA LEU A 117 6.39 6.34 10.33
C LEU A 117 5.89 7.37 11.36
N GLY A 118 6.42 7.32 12.58
CA GLY A 118 5.96 8.18 13.68
C GLY A 118 4.59 7.78 14.25
N PRO A 119 4.06 8.53 15.21
CA PRO A 119 2.74 8.28 15.77
C PRO A 119 1.66 8.68 14.77
N ASN A 120 0.59 7.88 14.68
CA ASN A 120 -0.60 8.17 13.88
C ASN A 120 -0.30 8.48 12.39
N PRO A 121 0.38 7.59 11.65
CA PRO A 121 0.77 7.86 10.28
C PRO A 121 -0.46 7.98 9.36
N SER A 122 -0.37 8.91 8.40
CA SER A 122 -1.30 8.95 7.27
C SER A 122 -0.79 8.00 6.18
N ILE A 123 -1.62 7.02 5.83
CA ILE A 123 -1.32 6.01 4.81
C ILE A 123 -2.29 6.21 3.64
N ALA A 124 -1.77 6.46 2.44
CA ALA A 124 -2.57 6.58 1.23
C ALA A 124 -2.33 5.35 0.33
N SER A 125 -3.37 4.54 0.14
CA SER A 125 -3.30 3.30 -0.65
C SER A 125 -4.07 3.46 -1.95
N VAL A 126 -3.35 3.52 -3.07
CA VAL A 126 -3.91 3.61 -4.43
C VAL A 126 -3.88 2.24 -5.09
N SER A 127 -4.95 1.90 -5.82
CA SER A 127 -5.11 0.62 -6.50
C SER A 127 -5.32 0.79 -7.99
N PHE A 128 -4.66 -0.05 -8.80
CA PHE A 128 -4.89 -0.16 -10.24
C PHE A 128 -5.03 -1.64 -10.63
N GLY A 129 -5.83 -1.95 -11.65
CA GLY A 129 -6.06 -3.29 -12.16
C GLY A 129 -7.20 -4.00 -11.44
N ALA A 130 -7.05 -5.29 -11.12
CA ALA A 130 -8.13 -6.09 -10.56
C ALA A 130 -8.66 -5.55 -9.22
N THR A 131 -9.98 -5.51 -9.09
CA THR A 131 -10.63 -5.22 -7.80
C THR A 131 -10.33 -6.35 -6.80
N ARG A 132 -9.80 -5.99 -5.63
CA ARG A 132 -9.49 -6.95 -4.57
C ARG A 132 -10.20 -6.60 -3.28
N ARG A 133 -10.68 -7.62 -2.58
CA ARG A 133 -11.18 -7.49 -1.21
C ARG A 133 -10.03 -7.13 -0.28
N PHE A 134 -10.27 -6.14 0.59
CA PHE A 134 -9.38 -5.68 1.64
C PHE A 134 -10.10 -5.83 2.96
N ASP A 135 -9.60 -6.72 3.80
CA ASP A 135 -10.23 -7.06 5.07
C ASP A 135 -9.58 -6.28 6.21
N PHE A 136 -10.41 -5.86 7.16
CA PHE A 136 -10.01 -5.26 8.42
C PHE A 136 -10.49 -6.09 9.59
N LYS A 137 -9.70 -6.15 10.66
CA LYS A 137 -10.10 -6.65 11.97
C LYS A 137 -9.47 -5.83 13.09
N HIS A 138 -10.24 -5.57 14.13
CA HIS A 138 -9.72 -4.91 15.33
C HIS A 138 -8.74 -5.82 16.08
N LYS A 139 -7.65 -5.26 16.65
CA LYS A 139 -6.58 -6.06 17.30
C LYS A 139 -7.07 -6.76 18.57
N THR A 140 -8.03 -6.18 19.30
CA THR A 140 -8.53 -6.68 20.59
C THR A 140 -10.00 -7.11 20.58
N GLU A 141 -10.82 -6.60 19.64
CA GLU A 141 -12.25 -6.89 19.56
C GLU A 141 -12.54 -7.89 18.44
N ALA A 142 -12.57 -9.18 18.75
CA ALA A 142 -12.63 -10.27 17.77
C ALA A 142 -13.82 -10.20 16.79
N ASN A 143 -14.97 -9.64 17.21
CA ASN A 143 -16.16 -9.49 16.38
C ASN A 143 -16.17 -8.20 15.52
N ASN A 144 -15.26 -7.28 15.76
CA ASN A 144 -15.18 -6.03 15.03
C ASN A 144 -14.28 -6.21 13.79
N LYS A 145 -14.93 -6.56 12.69
CA LYS A 145 -14.29 -6.81 11.37
C LYS A 145 -15.20 -6.35 10.25
N PHE A 146 -14.60 -5.91 9.16
CA PHE A 146 -15.31 -5.50 7.93
C PHE A 146 -14.38 -5.65 6.72
N SER A 147 -14.93 -5.44 5.53
CA SER A 147 -14.17 -5.49 4.29
C SER A 147 -14.58 -4.37 3.34
N ILE A 148 -13.64 -3.92 2.52
CA ILE A 148 -13.85 -2.96 1.42
C ILE A 148 -13.36 -3.64 0.14
N HIS A 149 -14.00 -3.37 -0.99
CA HIS A 149 -13.50 -3.76 -2.31
C HIS A 149 -12.71 -2.58 -2.89
N LEU A 150 -11.40 -2.76 -3.06
CA LEU A 150 -10.52 -1.74 -3.63
C LEU A 150 -10.54 -1.86 -5.15
N GLU A 151 -11.27 -0.95 -5.77
CA GLU A 151 -11.44 -0.87 -7.22
C GLU A 151 -10.22 -0.24 -7.89
N SER A 152 -10.09 -0.44 -9.21
CA SER A 152 -9.08 0.26 -10.01
C SER A 152 -9.31 1.78 -9.97
N GLY A 153 -8.22 2.55 -9.89
CA GLY A 153 -8.26 4.01 -9.80
C GLY A 153 -8.77 4.55 -8.47
N SER A 154 -8.89 3.71 -7.44
CA SER A 154 -9.36 4.13 -6.12
C SER A 154 -8.22 4.53 -5.18
N LEU A 155 -8.57 5.39 -4.22
CA LEU A 155 -7.73 5.77 -3.08
C LEU A 155 -8.41 5.36 -1.77
N LEU A 156 -7.66 4.68 -0.90
CA LEU A 156 -8.02 4.42 0.49
C LEU A 156 -7.06 5.20 1.39
N LEU A 157 -7.60 6.09 2.24
CA LEU A 157 -6.85 6.80 3.27
C LEU A 157 -7.09 6.14 4.62
N MET A 158 -6.00 5.84 5.33
CA MET A 158 -6.01 5.36 6.71
C MET A 158 -5.22 6.36 7.56
N GLN A 159 -5.84 6.95 8.56
CA GLN A 159 -5.30 8.07 9.32
C GLN A 159 -5.54 7.94 10.83
N GLY A 160 -4.99 8.88 11.60
CA GLY A 160 -5.11 8.87 13.04
C GLY A 160 -4.52 7.62 13.67
N ASP A 161 -5.13 7.12 14.73
CA ASP A 161 -4.68 5.94 15.47
C ASP A 161 -5.11 4.59 14.86
N MET A 162 -5.59 4.62 13.60
CA MET A 162 -6.12 3.42 12.94
C MET A 162 -5.11 2.26 12.92
N GLN A 163 -3.84 2.56 12.65
CA GLN A 163 -2.78 1.53 12.60
C GLN A 163 -2.50 0.90 13.98
N HIS A 164 -2.82 1.59 15.08
CA HIS A 164 -2.68 1.06 16.43
C HIS A 164 -3.77 0.04 16.79
N HIS A 165 -4.97 0.22 16.25
CA HIS A 165 -6.15 -0.57 16.63
C HIS A 165 -6.56 -1.62 15.61
N TRP A 166 -6.20 -1.45 14.34
CA TRP A 166 -6.68 -2.30 13.26
C TRP A 166 -5.54 -3.03 12.55
N LEU A 167 -5.78 -4.30 12.23
CA LEU A 167 -5.03 -5.07 11.26
C LEU A 167 -5.81 -5.11 9.95
N HIS A 168 -5.07 -5.17 8.84
CA HIS A 168 -5.65 -5.31 7.51
C HIS A 168 -4.90 -6.36 6.68
N GLN A 169 -5.55 -6.86 5.62
CA GLN A 169 -4.97 -7.84 4.71
C GLN A 169 -5.59 -7.77 3.31
N ILE A 170 -4.84 -8.27 2.32
CA ILE A 170 -5.36 -8.69 1.01
C ILE A 170 -5.39 -10.23 1.03
N PRO A 171 -6.55 -10.89 1.20
CA PRO A 171 -6.64 -12.34 1.17
C PRO A 171 -6.48 -12.90 -0.24
N ALA A 172 -6.12 -14.18 -0.35
CA ALA A 172 -6.17 -14.88 -1.64
C ALA A 172 -7.61 -14.97 -2.15
N GLN A 173 -7.80 -14.68 -3.44
CA GLN A 173 -9.08 -14.74 -4.17
C GLN A 173 -8.86 -15.47 -5.50
N LYS A 174 -8.61 -16.78 -5.46
CA LYS A 174 -8.13 -17.62 -6.57
C LYS A 174 -8.94 -17.56 -7.86
N ARG A 175 -10.16 -16.99 -7.83
CA ARG A 175 -11.00 -16.81 -9.05
C ARG A 175 -10.61 -15.57 -9.86
N ILE A 176 -9.76 -14.71 -9.32
CA ILE A 176 -9.27 -13.51 -10.00
C ILE A 176 -8.01 -13.88 -10.76
N SER A 177 -8.01 -13.74 -12.07
CA SER A 177 -6.88 -14.00 -12.96
C SER A 177 -6.09 -12.75 -13.32
N GLU A 178 -6.72 -11.60 -13.20
CA GLU A 178 -6.15 -10.31 -13.60
C GLU A 178 -5.19 -9.77 -12.52
N PRO A 179 -4.12 -9.08 -12.95
CA PRO A 179 -3.16 -8.49 -12.03
C PRO A 179 -3.69 -7.21 -11.37
N ARG A 180 -3.07 -6.87 -10.22
CA ARG A 180 -3.31 -5.63 -9.49
C ARG A 180 -1.99 -5.02 -9.03
N ILE A 181 -1.85 -3.72 -9.21
CA ILE A 181 -0.79 -2.91 -8.58
C ILE A 181 -1.41 -2.09 -7.45
N ASN A 182 -0.73 -2.09 -6.31
CA ASN A 182 -1.08 -1.26 -5.18
C ASN A 182 0.12 -0.39 -4.80
N LEU A 183 -0.13 0.87 -4.55
CA LEU A 183 0.85 1.85 -4.11
C LEU A 183 0.45 2.32 -2.70
N THR A 184 1.30 2.07 -1.71
CA THR A 184 1.08 2.51 -0.33
C THR A 184 2.05 3.65 -0.03
N PHE A 185 1.54 4.89 -0.13
CA PHE A 185 2.29 6.11 0.16
C PHE A 185 2.32 6.39 1.66
N ARG A 186 3.49 6.80 2.14
CA ARG A 186 3.77 7.07 3.55
C ARG A 186 4.68 8.29 3.69
N ASN A 187 4.74 8.81 4.90
CA ASN A 187 5.73 9.83 5.27
C ASN A 187 6.64 9.27 6.36
N ILE A 188 7.94 9.25 6.09
CA ILE A 188 8.99 8.96 7.09
C ILE A 188 9.57 10.30 7.54
N PRO A 189 9.26 10.77 8.77
CA PRO A 189 9.77 12.04 9.27
C PRO A 189 11.31 12.05 9.30
N GLN A 190 11.90 13.17 8.89
CA GLN A 190 13.32 13.41 9.16
C GLN A 190 13.45 13.93 10.60
N TYR A 191 13.92 13.09 11.49
CA TYR A 191 14.38 13.56 12.79
C TYR A 191 15.73 14.27 12.60
N LYS A 192 15.74 15.56 12.94
CA LYS A 192 16.97 16.37 12.98
C LYS A 192 17.82 15.97 14.17
#